data_66b35828a7344a095340e767d7d70df4
#
_entry.id   66b35828a7344a095340e767d7d70df4
#
_cell.length_a   1.000
_cell.length_b   1.000
_cell.length_c   1.000
_cell.angle_alpha   90.00
_cell.angle_beta   90.00
_cell.angle_gamma   90.00
#
_symmetry.space_group_name_H-M   'P 1'
#
loop_
_entity.id
_entity.type
_entity.pdbx_description
1 polymer ?
#
loop_
_entity_poly.entity_id
_entity_poly.type
_entity_poly.pdbx_seq_one_letter_code
_entity_poly.pdbx_strand_id
1 'polypeptide(L)'
;IMNRYSENGKETESSRDKKRFLKVWFRFVRLGSRSFKAVGDPIETRGLELKFVDSKITRMQLITPEEKKKLLDACTNLRDKCLIDVHYDAGTRIGEILSVQIKHIKNDRHGYTIAVDGKTGSRPIRILESSTSLARWLESHPNRDDPEAWLFPSMKTIWAGSKLSYAASVRVLNKVTKQAKIRHLNWHLFRHTEATRTAKYMTDGI
;
A
#
# COMPACT_ATOMS: atom_id res chain seq x y z
N ILE A 1 -21.77 -17.89 -16.82
CA ILE A 1 -21.49 -17.07 -15.60
C ILE A 1 -20.03 -16.57 -15.57
N MET A 2 -19.07 -17.28 -16.15
CA MET A 2 -17.63 -16.94 -16.07
C MET A 2 -17.15 -15.85 -17.03
N ASN A 3 -17.88 -15.52 -18.11
CA ASN A 3 -17.48 -14.46 -19.05
C ASN A 3 -17.67 -13.01 -18.55
N ARG A 4 -18.31 -12.81 -17.41
CA ARG A 4 -18.50 -11.45 -16.82
C ARG A 4 -17.25 -10.86 -16.15
N TYR A 5 -16.16 -11.61 -16.05
CA TYR A 5 -14.94 -11.20 -15.36
C TYR A 5 -13.73 -11.00 -16.27
N SER A 6 -13.93 -10.99 -17.58
CA SER A 6 -12.89 -10.62 -18.53
C SER A 6 -13.15 -9.23 -19.08
N GLU A 7 -12.24 -8.30 -18.85
CA GLU A 7 -12.22 -7.03 -19.55
C GLU A 7 -11.61 -7.25 -20.93
N ASN A 8 -12.35 -6.94 -21.99
CA ASN A 8 -11.92 -7.08 -23.38
C ASN A 8 -11.42 -8.51 -23.76
N GLY A 9 -12.04 -9.55 -23.23
CA GLY A 9 -11.68 -10.94 -23.53
C GLY A 9 -10.37 -11.43 -22.86
N LYS A 10 -9.70 -10.58 -22.06
CA LYS A 10 -8.50 -10.95 -21.29
C LYS A 10 -8.88 -11.37 -19.87
N GLU A 11 -8.25 -12.42 -19.36
CA GLU A 11 -8.44 -12.82 -17.97
C GLU A 11 -7.85 -11.78 -17.03
N THR A 12 -8.64 -11.36 -16.00
CA THR A 12 -8.16 -10.49 -14.93
C THR A 12 -7.55 -11.32 -13.79
N GLU A 13 -6.67 -10.71 -12.97
CA GLU A 13 -6.14 -11.38 -11.76
C GLU A 13 -7.25 -11.85 -10.82
N SER A 14 -8.30 -11.03 -10.63
CA SER A 14 -9.46 -11.40 -9.83
C SER A 14 -10.20 -12.62 -10.37
N SER A 15 -10.34 -12.76 -11.70
CA SER A 15 -10.92 -13.94 -12.34
C SER A 15 -10.05 -15.17 -12.10
N ARG A 16 -8.75 -15.03 -12.27
CA ARG A 16 -7.76 -16.10 -12.03
C ARG A 16 -7.76 -16.57 -10.59
N ASP A 17 -7.83 -15.66 -9.61
CA ASP A 17 -7.87 -16.02 -8.19
C ASP A 17 -9.18 -16.73 -7.82
N LYS A 18 -10.31 -16.33 -8.40
CA LYS A 18 -11.60 -17.03 -8.23
C LYS A 18 -11.53 -18.46 -8.79
N LYS A 19 -10.96 -18.64 -9.98
CA LYS A 19 -10.74 -19.97 -10.56
C LYS A 19 -9.81 -20.82 -9.69
N ARG A 20 -8.72 -20.23 -9.18
CA ARG A 20 -7.81 -20.92 -8.25
C ARG A 20 -8.52 -21.36 -6.98
N PHE A 21 -9.32 -20.47 -6.38
CA PHE A 21 -10.12 -20.79 -5.19
C PHE A 21 -11.08 -21.94 -5.46
N LEU A 22 -11.84 -21.89 -6.59
CA LEU A 22 -12.76 -22.96 -6.97
C LEU A 22 -12.04 -24.29 -7.15
N LYS A 23 -10.87 -24.32 -7.81
CA LYS A 23 -10.09 -25.54 -7.97
C LYS A 23 -9.67 -26.12 -6.61
N VAL A 24 -9.19 -25.30 -5.68
CA VAL A 24 -8.79 -25.75 -4.34
C VAL A 24 -10.00 -26.26 -3.54
N TRP A 25 -11.12 -25.54 -3.61
CA TRP A 25 -12.35 -25.91 -2.90
C TRP A 25 -12.94 -27.22 -3.42
N PHE A 26 -13.08 -27.41 -4.73
CA PHE A 26 -13.58 -28.66 -5.32
C PHE A 26 -12.66 -29.85 -5.06
N ARG A 27 -11.32 -29.65 -5.11
CA ARG A 27 -10.39 -30.72 -4.71
C ARG A 27 -10.64 -31.17 -3.27
N PHE A 28 -10.80 -30.21 -2.35
CA PHE A 28 -11.07 -30.55 -0.95
C PHE A 28 -12.40 -31.26 -0.78
N VAL A 29 -13.48 -30.75 -1.36
CA VAL A 29 -14.84 -31.30 -1.20
C VAL A 29 -14.98 -32.67 -1.86
N ARG A 30 -14.39 -32.86 -3.04
CA ARG A 30 -14.56 -34.09 -3.82
C ARG A 30 -13.52 -35.16 -3.53
N LEU A 31 -12.31 -34.75 -3.22
CA LEU A 31 -11.15 -35.64 -3.16
C LEU A 31 -10.42 -35.59 -1.79
N GLY A 32 -10.96 -34.84 -0.82
CA GLY A 32 -10.44 -34.77 0.55
C GLY A 32 -9.10 -34.05 0.71
N SER A 33 -8.52 -33.50 -0.38
CA SER A 33 -7.22 -32.83 -0.34
C SER A 33 -7.22 -31.51 -1.09
N ARG A 34 -6.46 -30.53 -0.57
CA ARG A 34 -6.22 -29.25 -1.26
C ARG A 34 -5.07 -29.32 -2.26
N SER A 35 -4.23 -30.35 -2.17
CA SER A 35 -3.00 -30.49 -2.95
C SER A 35 -3.28 -31.04 -4.36
N PHE A 36 -2.94 -30.26 -5.39
CA PHE A 36 -3.01 -30.71 -6.77
C PHE A 36 -2.10 -31.94 -7.05
N LYS A 37 -0.91 -31.94 -6.43
CA LYS A 37 0.05 -33.04 -6.61
C LYS A 37 -0.47 -34.36 -6.06
N ALA A 38 -1.31 -34.30 -5.00
CA ALA A 38 -1.83 -35.50 -4.36
C ALA A 38 -3.05 -36.09 -5.09
N VAL A 39 -3.95 -35.25 -5.60
CA VAL A 39 -5.27 -35.71 -6.07
C VAL A 39 -5.66 -35.21 -7.47
N GLY A 40 -4.90 -34.28 -8.06
CA GLY A 40 -5.26 -33.66 -9.34
C GLY A 40 -6.49 -32.74 -9.24
N ASP A 41 -7.04 -32.33 -10.38
CA ASP A 41 -8.28 -31.57 -10.44
C ASP A 41 -9.47 -32.48 -10.72
N PRO A 42 -10.55 -32.38 -9.96
CA PRO A 42 -11.80 -33.11 -10.21
C PRO A 42 -12.44 -32.64 -11.53
N ILE A 43 -13.35 -33.46 -12.06
CA ILE A 43 -13.94 -33.26 -13.40
C ILE A 43 -14.62 -31.88 -13.52
N GLU A 44 -15.21 -31.39 -12.44
CA GLU A 44 -15.94 -30.10 -12.39
C GLU A 44 -15.03 -28.90 -12.64
N THR A 45 -13.74 -29.03 -12.35
CA THR A 45 -12.76 -27.91 -12.47
C THR A 45 -11.61 -28.21 -13.42
N ARG A 46 -11.57 -29.39 -14.05
CA ARG A 46 -10.51 -29.79 -14.99
C ARG A 46 -10.40 -28.84 -16.18
N GLY A 47 -11.53 -28.36 -16.70
CA GLY A 47 -11.60 -27.38 -17.79
C GLY A 47 -11.35 -25.90 -17.39
N LEU A 48 -11.13 -25.61 -16.10
CA LEU A 48 -10.83 -24.26 -15.66
C LEU A 48 -9.34 -23.97 -15.83
N GLU A 49 -8.96 -23.45 -16.98
CA GLU A 49 -7.58 -23.02 -17.23
C GLU A 49 -7.26 -21.73 -16.46
N LEU A 50 -6.10 -21.71 -15.81
CA LEU A 50 -5.51 -20.51 -15.20
C LEU A 50 -4.56 -19.87 -16.20
N LYS A 51 -5.05 -18.92 -16.99
CA LYS A 51 -4.19 -18.20 -17.93
C LYS A 51 -3.20 -17.30 -17.17
N PHE A 52 -2.02 -17.13 -17.75
CA PHE A 52 -1.03 -16.23 -17.21
C PHE A 52 -1.53 -14.78 -17.37
N VAL A 53 -1.58 -14.04 -16.27
CA VAL A 53 -1.85 -12.60 -16.29
C VAL A 53 -0.53 -11.91 -15.98
N ASP A 54 -0.01 -11.14 -16.92
CA ASP A 54 1.18 -10.34 -16.69
C ASP A 54 0.79 -9.09 -15.89
N SER A 55 1.01 -9.16 -14.59
CA SER A 55 0.74 -8.07 -13.65
C SER A 55 2.00 -7.33 -13.23
N LYS A 56 3.13 -7.55 -13.93
CA LYS A 56 4.38 -6.88 -13.59
C LYS A 56 4.26 -5.38 -13.75
N ILE A 57 4.49 -4.67 -12.66
CA ILE A 57 4.62 -3.21 -12.70
C ILE A 57 5.90 -2.87 -13.47
N THR A 58 5.73 -2.15 -14.58
CA THR A 58 6.87 -1.66 -15.37
C THR A 58 7.46 -0.39 -14.76
N ARG A 59 8.72 -0.09 -15.09
CA ARG A 59 9.36 1.17 -14.64
C ARG A 59 8.56 2.42 -15.04
N MET A 60 7.87 2.39 -16.18
CA MET A 60 7.03 3.50 -16.64
C MET A 60 5.78 3.75 -15.77
N GLN A 61 5.41 2.78 -14.93
CA GLN A 61 4.27 2.91 -14.03
C GLN A 61 4.67 3.45 -12.65
N LEU A 62 5.98 3.51 -12.32
CA LEU A 62 6.46 4.04 -11.05
C LEU A 62 6.14 5.54 -10.93
N ILE A 63 6.05 6.03 -9.70
CA ILE A 63 5.80 7.45 -9.42
C ILE A 63 7.07 8.23 -9.71
N THR A 64 6.97 9.24 -10.58
CA THR A 64 8.12 10.10 -10.88
C THR A 64 8.31 11.19 -9.81
N PRO A 65 9.50 11.79 -9.69
CA PRO A 65 9.74 12.93 -8.79
C PRO A 65 8.79 14.10 -9.07
N GLU A 66 8.47 14.36 -10.34
CA GLU A 66 7.54 15.41 -10.75
C GLU A 66 6.10 15.10 -10.31
N GLU A 67 5.67 13.84 -10.41
CA GLU A 67 4.37 13.40 -9.89
C GLU A 67 4.32 13.54 -8.37
N LYS A 68 5.40 13.14 -7.65
CA LYS A 68 5.53 13.33 -6.20
C LYS A 68 5.35 14.81 -5.84
N LYS A 69 6.09 15.70 -6.51
CA LYS A 69 6.01 17.14 -6.27
C LYS A 69 4.58 17.67 -6.47
N LYS A 70 3.95 17.33 -7.59
CA LYS A 70 2.55 17.74 -7.86
C LYS A 70 1.58 17.23 -6.81
N LEU A 71 1.77 16.00 -6.29
CA LEU A 71 0.95 15.48 -5.19
C LEU A 71 1.09 16.31 -3.93
N LEU A 72 2.33 16.60 -3.52
CA LEU A 72 2.60 17.38 -2.30
C LEU A 72 2.12 18.82 -2.41
N ASP A 73 2.20 19.43 -3.59
CA ASP A 73 1.71 20.80 -3.86
C ASP A 73 0.17 20.84 -3.90
N ALA A 74 -0.49 19.75 -4.31
CA ALA A 74 -1.95 19.65 -4.34
C ALA A 74 -2.59 19.33 -2.97
N CYS A 75 -1.78 18.99 -1.95
CA CYS A 75 -2.31 18.73 -0.62
C CYS A 75 -2.79 20.01 0.06
N THR A 76 -4.02 20.01 0.58
CA THR A 76 -4.65 21.16 1.24
C THR A 76 -4.44 21.20 2.76
N ASN A 77 -3.86 20.15 3.35
CA ASN A 77 -3.59 20.06 4.78
C ASN A 77 -2.29 19.29 5.05
N LEU A 78 -1.69 19.55 6.24
CA LEU A 78 -0.40 18.97 6.62
C LEU A 78 -0.44 17.46 6.85
N ARG A 79 -1.56 16.92 7.38
CA ARG A 79 -1.70 15.46 7.58
C ARG A 79 -1.61 14.71 6.27
N ASP A 80 -2.37 15.10 5.25
CA ASP A 80 -2.43 14.42 3.97
C ASP A 80 -1.10 14.56 3.23
N LYS A 81 -0.48 15.74 3.31
CA LYS A 81 0.85 16.00 2.77
C LYS A 81 1.90 15.10 3.40
N CYS A 82 1.93 15.03 4.74
CA CYS A 82 2.85 14.18 5.48
C CYS A 82 2.62 12.69 5.18
N LEU A 83 1.35 12.24 5.15
CA LEU A 83 1.02 10.84 4.84
C LEU A 83 1.58 10.42 3.48
N ILE A 84 1.39 11.25 2.45
CA ILE A 84 1.87 10.97 1.09
C ILE A 84 3.40 10.97 1.05
N ASP A 85 4.04 11.98 1.65
CA ASP A 85 5.49 12.15 1.62
C ASP A 85 6.21 11.04 2.39
N VAL A 86 5.76 10.77 3.63
CA VAL A 86 6.32 9.70 4.48
C VAL A 86 6.09 8.33 3.85
N HIS A 87 4.93 8.08 3.25
CA HIS A 87 4.67 6.79 2.61
C HIS A 87 5.52 6.56 1.35
N TYR A 88 5.82 7.63 0.61
CA TYR A 88 6.72 7.59 -0.53
C TYR A 88 8.17 7.27 -0.10
N ASP A 89 8.64 7.86 1.00
CA ASP A 89 9.98 7.65 1.56
C ASP A 89 10.13 6.29 2.24
N ALA A 90 9.12 5.87 3.01
CA ALA A 90 9.14 4.65 3.80
C ALA A 90 8.95 3.36 2.99
N GLY A 91 8.26 3.38 1.86
CA GLY A 91 7.98 2.22 1.01
C GLY A 91 7.26 1.05 1.71
N THR A 92 6.60 1.29 2.83
CA THR A 92 5.89 0.27 3.62
C THR A 92 4.53 -0.11 3.00
N ARG A 93 3.82 -1.07 3.59
CA ARG A 93 2.39 -1.22 3.27
C ARG A 93 1.62 -0.08 3.91
N ILE A 94 0.62 0.45 3.20
CA ILE A 94 -0.18 1.57 3.72
C ILE A 94 -0.82 1.24 5.09
N GLY A 95 -1.27 0.00 5.30
CA GLY A 95 -1.83 -0.42 6.58
C GLY A 95 -0.83 -0.34 7.74
N GLU A 96 0.45 -0.58 7.48
CA GLU A 96 1.52 -0.45 8.48
C GLU A 96 1.67 1.01 8.91
N ILE A 97 1.78 1.94 7.96
CA ILE A 97 1.90 3.39 8.26
C ILE A 97 0.64 3.94 8.95
N LEU A 98 -0.54 3.53 8.53
CA LEU A 98 -1.79 3.97 9.17
C LEU A 98 -1.93 3.45 10.61
N SER A 99 -1.17 2.43 11.00
CA SER A 99 -1.16 1.85 12.35
C SER A 99 -0.08 2.42 13.26
N VAL A 100 0.66 3.44 12.80
CA VAL A 100 1.68 4.10 13.60
C VAL A 100 1.02 5.03 14.61
N GLN A 101 1.51 4.99 15.85
CA GLN A 101 1.20 5.94 16.92
C GLN A 101 2.41 6.84 17.19
N ILE A 102 2.21 7.97 17.84
CA ILE A 102 3.29 8.94 18.13
C ILE A 102 4.45 8.28 18.89
N LYS A 103 4.16 7.38 19.85
CA LYS A 103 5.19 6.62 20.59
C LYS A 103 6.11 5.77 19.72
N HIS A 104 5.70 5.43 18.50
CA HIS A 104 6.51 4.64 17.58
C HIS A 104 7.52 5.48 16.79
N ILE A 105 7.56 6.78 17.02
CA ILE A 105 8.43 7.71 16.32
C ILE A 105 9.58 8.10 17.24
N LYS A 106 10.79 7.97 16.72
CA LYS A 106 12.01 8.43 17.39
C LYS A 106 12.72 9.44 16.51
N ASN A 107 13.18 10.52 17.12
CA ASN A 107 14.02 11.53 16.46
C ASN A 107 15.45 11.40 16.97
N ASP A 108 16.41 11.41 16.07
CA ASP A 108 17.85 11.43 16.39
C ASP A 108 18.61 12.41 15.46
N ARG A 109 19.91 12.52 15.64
CA ARG A 109 20.78 13.40 14.82
C ARG A 109 20.72 13.11 13.30
N HIS A 110 20.17 11.99 12.88
CA HIS A 110 20.08 11.58 11.49
C HIS A 110 18.64 11.65 10.92
N GLY A 111 17.69 12.23 11.66
CA GLY A 111 16.28 12.36 11.28
C GLY A 111 15.36 11.46 12.09
N TYR A 112 14.28 10.99 11.47
CA TYR A 112 13.27 10.21 12.15
C TYR A 112 13.38 8.70 11.85
N THR A 113 13.03 7.90 12.84
CA THR A 113 12.80 6.47 12.70
C THR A 113 11.39 6.15 13.13
N ILE A 114 10.65 5.43 12.32
CA ILE A 114 9.28 4.97 12.61
C ILE A 114 9.31 3.45 12.77
N ALA A 115 8.85 2.95 13.92
CA ALA A 115 8.63 1.52 14.11
C ALA A 115 7.27 1.14 13.49
N VAL A 116 7.29 0.19 12.55
CA VAL A 116 6.07 -0.31 11.89
C VAL A 116 5.91 -1.80 12.16
N ASP A 117 4.67 -2.23 12.39
CA ASP A 117 4.32 -3.63 12.59
C ASP A 117 3.79 -4.22 11.29
N GLY A 118 4.47 -5.24 10.80
CA GLY A 118 4.10 -5.98 9.60
C GLY A 118 3.82 -7.45 9.89
N LYS A 119 3.45 -8.20 8.85
CA LYS A 119 3.18 -9.65 8.94
C LYS A 119 4.37 -10.44 9.50
N THR A 120 5.59 -9.92 9.36
CA THR A 120 6.85 -10.55 9.78
C THR A 120 7.43 -9.95 11.07
N GLY A 121 6.64 -9.19 11.81
CA GLY A 121 7.05 -8.53 13.06
C GLY A 121 7.29 -7.03 12.90
N SER A 122 7.69 -6.40 14.02
CA SER A 122 8.03 -4.98 14.10
C SER A 122 9.41 -4.72 13.49
N ARG A 123 9.52 -3.60 12.75
CA ARG A 123 10.79 -3.15 12.18
C ARG A 123 10.91 -1.62 12.17
N PRO A 124 12.10 -1.08 12.42
CA PRO A 124 12.36 0.35 12.26
C PRO A 124 12.50 0.71 10.78
N ILE A 125 11.92 1.84 10.39
CA ILE A 125 12.08 2.46 9.07
C ILE A 125 12.70 3.83 9.26
N ARG A 126 13.82 4.09 8.60
CA ARG A 126 14.46 5.40 8.59
C ARG A 126 13.72 6.31 7.60
N ILE A 127 13.37 7.51 8.07
CA ILE A 127 12.74 8.58 7.29
C ILE A 127 13.81 9.65 7.05
N LEU A 128 14.12 9.89 5.79
CA LEU A 128 15.17 10.84 5.39
C LEU A 128 14.58 12.03 4.61
N GLU A 129 14.05 11.77 3.43
CA GLU A 129 13.56 12.81 2.51
C GLU A 129 12.34 13.55 3.07
N SER A 130 11.46 12.83 3.76
CA SER A 130 10.21 13.37 4.31
C SER A 130 10.31 13.84 5.77
N SER A 131 11.51 13.90 6.34
CA SER A 131 11.73 14.33 7.74
C SER A 131 11.13 15.69 8.04
N THR A 132 11.27 16.67 7.15
CA THR A 132 10.70 18.00 7.30
C THR A 132 9.16 17.98 7.29
N SER A 133 8.55 17.18 6.42
CA SER A 133 7.10 17.01 6.37
C SER A 133 6.58 16.36 7.66
N LEU A 134 7.31 15.37 8.18
CA LEU A 134 6.97 14.70 9.43
C LEU A 134 7.08 15.62 10.62
N ALA A 135 8.17 16.39 10.74
CA ALA A 135 8.35 17.38 11.82
C ALA A 135 7.20 18.39 11.86
N ARG A 136 6.90 19.02 10.72
CA ARG A 136 5.81 20.01 10.62
C ARG A 136 4.44 19.43 10.99
N TRP A 137 4.21 18.18 10.61
CA TRP A 137 2.96 17.51 10.97
C TRP A 137 2.91 17.21 12.46
N LEU A 138 3.98 16.71 13.08
CA LEU A 138 4.04 16.43 14.52
C LEU A 138 3.84 17.70 15.34
N GLU A 139 4.42 18.83 14.96
CA GLU A 139 4.19 20.13 15.60
C GLU A 139 2.73 20.59 15.55
N SER A 140 2.05 20.30 14.44
CA SER A 140 0.66 20.70 14.19
C SER A 140 -0.35 19.59 14.55
N HIS A 141 0.12 18.48 15.11
CA HIS A 141 -0.74 17.34 15.40
C HIS A 141 -1.74 17.67 16.52
N PRO A 142 -3.05 17.40 16.32
CA PRO A 142 -4.07 17.81 17.31
C PRO A 142 -3.88 17.16 18.68
N ASN A 143 -3.26 15.98 18.73
CA ASN A 143 -2.98 15.23 19.97
C ASN A 143 -1.48 14.96 20.10
N ARG A 144 -0.62 15.96 19.86
CA ARG A 144 0.84 15.79 19.82
C ARG A 144 1.44 15.31 21.14
N ASP A 145 0.80 15.63 22.25
CA ASP A 145 1.27 15.32 23.60
C ASP A 145 0.78 13.94 24.10
N ASP A 146 -0.06 13.25 23.31
CA ASP A 146 -0.54 11.90 23.59
C ASP A 146 0.29 10.87 22.83
N PRO A 147 1.13 10.07 23.49
CA PRO A 147 1.94 9.04 22.85
C PRO A 147 1.12 7.95 22.17
N GLU A 148 -0.12 7.71 22.61
CA GLU A 148 -1.02 6.71 22.05
C GLU A 148 -1.81 7.24 20.84
N ALA A 149 -1.75 8.54 20.55
CA ALA A 149 -2.44 9.11 19.40
C ALA A 149 -1.90 8.52 18.10
N TRP A 150 -2.81 8.28 17.15
CA TRP A 150 -2.45 7.82 15.81
C TRP A 150 -1.68 8.89 15.06
N LEU A 151 -0.57 8.55 14.43
CA LEU A 151 0.20 9.50 13.61
C LEU A 151 -0.67 10.15 12.52
N PHE A 152 -1.57 9.38 11.91
CA PHE A 152 -2.51 9.86 10.92
C PHE A 152 -3.95 9.64 11.38
N PRO A 153 -4.49 10.55 12.22
CA PRO A 153 -5.86 10.44 12.71
C PRO A 153 -6.88 10.85 11.65
N SER A 154 -8.12 10.40 11.84
CA SER A 154 -9.27 10.95 11.13
C SER A 154 -9.50 12.40 11.57
N MET A 155 -9.69 13.30 10.61
CA MET A 155 -9.99 14.72 10.84
C MET A 155 -11.49 15.03 10.74
N LYS A 156 -12.33 13.99 10.55
CA LYS A 156 -13.78 14.19 10.49
C LYS A 156 -14.36 14.30 11.89
N THR A 157 -15.26 15.24 12.10
CA THR A 157 -15.84 15.63 13.40
C THR A 157 -16.30 14.44 14.24
N ILE A 158 -17.03 13.47 13.63
CA ILE A 158 -17.56 12.28 14.34
C ILE A 158 -16.46 11.27 14.68
N TRP A 159 -15.36 11.23 13.94
CA TRP A 159 -14.26 10.27 14.07
C TRP A 159 -12.94 10.95 14.39
N ALA A 160 -12.98 12.21 14.87
CA ALA A 160 -11.77 12.97 15.17
C ALA A 160 -10.89 12.21 16.17
N GLY A 161 -9.59 12.13 15.86
CA GLY A 161 -8.62 11.40 16.69
C GLY A 161 -8.57 9.89 16.46
N SER A 162 -9.59 9.26 15.85
CA SER A 162 -9.54 7.82 15.54
C SER A 162 -8.57 7.53 14.40
N LYS A 163 -8.11 6.28 14.31
CA LYS A 163 -7.24 5.80 13.23
C LYS A 163 -7.84 6.09 11.84
N LEU A 164 -7.06 6.66 10.94
CA LEU A 164 -7.49 6.81 9.54
C LEU A 164 -7.66 5.41 8.90
N SER A 165 -8.87 5.11 8.44
CA SER A 165 -9.14 3.82 7.79
C SER A 165 -8.49 3.73 6.41
N TYR A 166 -8.23 2.50 5.93
CA TYR A 166 -7.74 2.27 4.58
C TYR A 166 -8.63 2.93 3.51
N ALA A 167 -9.94 2.75 3.61
CA ALA A 167 -10.88 3.35 2.67
C ALA A 167 -10.84 4.89 2.69
N ALA A 168 -10.61 5.50 3.86
CA ALA A 168 -10.45 6.94 3.97
C ALA A 168 -9.12 7.39 3.35
N SER A 169 -8.02 6.67 3.56
CA SER A 169 -6.73 6.97 2.93
C SER A 169 -6.79 6.89 1.40
N VAL A 170 -7.51 5.91 0.84
CA VAL A 170 -7.75 5.82 -0.61
C VAL A 170 -8.51 7.04 -1.12
N ARG A 171 -9.54 7.50 -0.40
CA ARG A 171 -10.27 8.73 -0.77
C ARG A 171 -9.36 9.96 -0.73
N VAL A 172 -8.46 10.06 0.25
CA VAL A 172 -7.45 11.13 0.32
C VAL A 172 -6.58 11.09 -0.92
N LEU A 173 -5.97 9.95 -1.25
CA LEU A 173 -5.10 9.82 -2.41
C LEU A 173 -5.84 10.17 -3.71
N ASN A 174 -7.05 9.65 -3.93
CA ASN A 174 -7.84 9.93 -5.11
C ASN A 174 -8.21 11.43 -5.24
N LYS A 175 -8.52 12.09 -4.12
CA LYS A 175 -8.76 13.53 -4.10
C LYS A 175 -7.51 14.30 -4.52
N VAL A 176 -6.37 13.97 -3.93
CA VAL A 176 -5.10 14.66 -4.20
C VAL A 176 -4.61 14.41 -5.62
N THR A 177 -4.68 13.19 -6.14
CA THR A 177 -4.32 12.89 -7.54
C THR A 177 -5.17 13.67 -8.54
N LYS A 178 -6.48 13.79 -8.27
CA LYS A 178 -7.39 14.60 -9.09
C LYS A 178 -7.04 16.08 -9.07
N GLN A 179 -6.72 16.62 -7.87
CA GLN A 179 -6.29 18.02 -7.71
C GLN A 179 -4.94 18.29 -8.38
N ALA A 180 -4.01 17.35 -8.30
CA ALA A 180 -2.70 17.41 -8.95
C ALA A 180 -2.77 17.25 -10.48
N LYS A 181 -3.93 16.90 -11.03
CA LYS A 181 -4.15 16.64 -12.48
C LYS A 181 -3.16 15.62 -13.04
N ILE A 182 -2.88 14.55 -12.27
CA ILE A 182 -2.03 13.43 -12.69
C ILE A 182 -2.86 12.17 -12.86
N ARG A 183 -2.24 11.11 -13.41
CA ARG A 183 -2.87 9.79 -13.52
C ARG A 183 -3.33 9.26 -12.16
N HIS A 184 -4.26 8.32 -12.17
CA HIS A 184 -4.66 7.62 -10.95
C HIS A 184 -3.48 6.84 -10.35
N LEU A 185 -3.26 7.00 -9.05
CA LEU A 185 -2.26 6.28 -8.29
C LEU A 185 -2.93 5.45 -7.20
N ASN A 186 -2.29 4.35 -6.80
CA ASN A 186 -2.67 3.56 -5.64
C ASN A 186 -1.51 3.45 -4.65
N TRP A 187 -1.81 3.14 -3.39
CA TRP A 187 -0.80 3.06 -2.33
C TRP A 187 0.29 2.01 -2.59
N HIS A 188 -0.04 0.94 -3.31
CA HIS A 188 0.92 -0.13 -3.60
C HIS A 188 2.04 0.35 -4.54
N LEU A 189 1.71 1.31 -5.40
CA LEU A 189 2.68 1.90 -6.33
C LEU A 189 3.78 2.69 -5.62
N PHE A 190 3.46 3.34 -4.49
CA PHE A 190 4.45 4.01 -3.65
C PHE A 190 5.53 3.02 -3.16
N ARG A 191 5.08 1.86 -2.65
CA ARG A 191 5.98 0.80 -2.20
C ARG A 191 6.84 0.24 -3.35
N HIS A 192 6.26 0.03 -4.53
CA HIS A 192 7.03 -0.42 -5.70
C HIS A 192 8.05 0.63 -6.14
N THR A 193 7.69 1.91 -6.08
CA THR A 193 8.59 3.01 -6.42
C THR A 193 9.79 3.03 -5.47
N GLU A 194 9.56 2.98 -4.17
CA GLU A 194 10.64 2.99 -3.19
C GLU A 194 11.52 1.74 -3.30
N ALA A 195 10.94 0.56 -3.38
CA ALA A 195 11.70 -0.69 -3.54
C ALA A 195 12.61 -0.65 -4.79
N THR A 196 12.15 -0.04 -5.89
CA THR A 196 12.95 0.10 -7.11
C THR A 196 14.04 1.15 -6.96
N ARG A 197 13.76 2.25 -6.24
CA ARG A 197 14.77 3.29 -5.94
C ARG A 197 15.89 2.71 -5.08
N THR A 198 15.56 2.05 -3.99
CA THR A 198 16.52 1.46 -3.06
C THR A 198 17.35 0.36 -3.70
N ALA A 199 16.75 -0.47 -4.57
CA ALA A 199 17.48 -1.53 -5.29
C ALA A 199 18.63 -0.98 -6.16
N LYS A 200 18.50 0.20 -6.73
CA LYS A 200 19.59 0.82 -7.50
C LYS A 200 20.82 1.11 -6.63
N TYR A 201 20.62 1.62 -5.41
CA TYR A 201 21.73 1.91 -4.51
C TYR A 201 22.41 0.65 -3.96
N MET A 202 21.68 -0.49 -3.91
CA MET A 202 22.26 -1.77 -3.50
C MET A 202 23.10 -2.44 -4.60
N THR A 203 22.77 -2.19 -5.88
CA THR A 203 23.50 -2.78 -7.02
C THR A 203 24.72 -1.95 -7.44
N ASP A 204 24.70 -0.65 -7.18
CA ASP A 204 25.82 0.25 -7.55
C ASP A 204 26.92 0.29 -6.47
N GLY A 205 26.78 -0.47 -5.39
CA GLY A 205 27.70 -0.52 -4.24
C GLY A 205 28.50 -1.84 -4.10
N ILE A 206 28.58 -2.67 -5.17
CA ILE A 206 29.39 -3.90 -5.21
C ILE A 206 30.53 -3.71 -6.20
#